data_17ca58c4f0e920f089bf96e5e18f98d1
#
_entry.id   17ca58c4f0e920f089bf96e5e18f98d1
#
_cell.length_a   1.000
_cell.length_b   1.000
_cell.length_c   1.000
_cell.angle_alpha   90.00
_cell.angle_beta   90.00
_cell.angle_gamma   90.00
#
_symmetry.space_group_name_H-M   'P 1'
#
loop_
_entity.id
_entity.type
_entity.pdbx_description
1 polymer ?
#
loop_
_entity_poly.entity_id
_entity_poly.type
_entity_poly.pdbx_seq_one_letter_code
_entity_poly.pdbx_strand_id
1 'polypeptide(L)'
;MKEEIMNQTNVKIGQLRDRMKELGIDAYLVPTADFHESEYVGEFFKCRHFLTGFNGTAGTAVITMDKAGLWTDGRYFVQAEEQLSGSEIKLYRMGEPEFPTLDEFLEEELPVDGCLGFDGRVVNSELGYGLQNLLQEKNVTINCSKDLVGEIWTSRPAMSCEPIWSLDVKYAGKSTVEKLSDLRDAMKKNKAQIHLMTALDEIAWLFNLRGNDIVNNPVFLSYALITQDEAYLYVQKEAIKEDTKMGKEVCAALAEAKVQVKEYAEFLQDVAALKNAVC
;
A
#
# COMPACT_ATOMS: atom_id res chain seq x y z
N MET A 1 -9.49 -30.32 5.16
CA MET A 1 -8.80 -29.23 4.43
C MET A 1 -9.70 -28.01 4.21
N LYS A 2 -10.87 -28.05 3.49
CA LYS A 2 -11.79 -26.90 3.40
C LYS A 2 -12.33 -26.44 4.76
N GLU A 3 -12.85 -27.32 5.59
CA GLU A 3 -13.35 -27.02 6.95
C GLU A 3 -12.25 -26.44 7.87
N GLU A 4 -11.05 -26.89 7.74
CA GLU A 4 -9.89 -26.43 8.51
C GLU A 4 -9.47 -25.01 8.14
N ILE A 5 -9.48 -24.66 6.82
CA ILE A 5 -9.22 -23.30 6.32
C ILE A 5 -10.33 -22.33 6.76
N MET A 6 -11.57 -22.75 6.71
CA MET A 6 -12.75 -21.97 7.12
C MET A 6 -12.76 -21.68 8.63
N ASN A 7 -12.38 -22.66 9.43
CA ASN A 7 -12.21 -22.47 10.87
C ASN A 7 -11.06 -21.46 11.16
N GLN A 8 -9.98 -21.49 10.38
CA GLN A 8 -8.88 -20.53 10.50
C GLN A 8 -9.30 -19.10 10.14
N THR A 9 -10.13 -18.89 9.12
CA THR A 9 -10.64 -17.56 8.75
C THR A 9 -11.47 -16.96 9.88
N ASN A 10 -12.44 -17.70 10.41
CA ASN A 10 -13.27 -17.23 11.52
C ASN A 10 -12.44 -16.97 12.80
N VAL A 11 -11.40 -17.77 13.06
CA VAL A 11 -10.44 -17.52 14.16
C VAL A 11 -9.71 -16.19 13.98
N LYS A 12 -9.22 -15.91 12.77
CA LYS A 12 -8.53 -14.63 12.48
C LYS A 12 -9.47 -13.43 12.62
N ILE A 13 -10.73 -13.56 12.17
CA ILE A 13 -11.75 -12.52 12.35
C ILE A 13 -12.00 -12.29 13.85
N GLY A 14 -12.12 -13.36 14.63
CA GLY A 14 -12.25 -13.26 16.09
C GLY A 14 -11.07 -12.53 16.72
N GLN A 15 -9.83 -12.88 16.36
CA GLN A 15 -8.63 -12.21 16.83
C GLN A 15 -8.61 -10.72 16.45
N LEU A 16 -9.03 -10.38 15.22
CA LEU A 16 -9.13 -8.99 14.80
C LEU A 16 -10.16 -8.21 15.63
N ARG A 17 -11.35 -8.80 15.86
CA ARG A 17 -12.39 -8.22 16.72
C ARG A 17 -11.92 -7.99 18.16
N ASP A 18 -11.13 -8.90 18.70
CA ASP A 18 -10.55 -8.72 20.04
C ASP A 18 -9.63 -7.48 20.08
N ARG A 19 -8.79 -7.29 19.06
CA ARG A 19 -7.96 -6.09 18.94
C ARG A 19 -8.76 -4.81 18.72
N MET A 20 -9.79 -4.88 17.86
CA MET A 20 -10.72 -3.76 17.64
C MET A 20 -11.39 -3.33 18.96
N LYS A 21 -11.88 -4.31 19.73
CA LYS A 21 -12.53 -4.06 21.03
C LYS A 21 -11.59 -3.39 22.04
N GLU A 22 -10.34 -3.84 22.13
CA GLU A 22 -9.33 -3.23 23.00
C GLU A 22 -9.04 -1.76 22.67
N LEU A 23 -9.23 -1.37 21.41
CA LEU A 23 -8.94 -0.02 20.90
C LEU A 23 -10.20 0.84 20.68
N GLY A 24 -11.38 0.31 20.97
CA GLY A 24 -12.63 1.02 20.75
C GLY A 24 -12.93 1.28 19.26
N ILE A 25 -12.58 0.33 18.39
CA ILE A 25 -12.84 0.38 16.94
C ILE A 25 -14.07 -0.46 16.62
N ASP A 26 -15.08 0.14 15.98
CA ASP A 26 -16.35 -0.51 15.67
C ASP A 26 -16.33 -1.23 14.31
N ALA A 27 -15.58 -0.69 13.34
CA ALA A 27 -15.34 -1.33 12.05
C ALA A 27 -13.87 -1.20 11.65
N TYR A 28 -13.32 -2.22 10.98
CA TYR A 28 -11.94 -2.21 10.47
C TYR A 28 -11.91 -2.54 8.98
N LEU A 29 -11.33 -1.64 8.18
CA LEU A 29 -11.25 -1.76 6.72
C LEU A 29 -9.87 -2.30 6.32
N VAL A 30 -9.86 -3.30 5.43
CA VAL A 30 -8.66 -3.97 4.91
C VAL A 30 -8.71 -4.03 3.39
N PRO A 31 -8.12 -3.06 2.68
CA PRO A 31 -8.09 -3.04 1.22
C PRO A 31 -7.04 -4.02 0.67
N THR A 32 -7.10 -4.26 -0.63
CA THR A 32 -5.96 -4.78 -1.39
C THR A 32 -5.09 -3.59 -1.78
N ALA A 33 -4.05 -3.34 -1.00
CA ALA A 33 -3.13 -2.24 -1.26
C ALA A 33 -1.77 -2.51 -0.62
N ASP A 34 -0.75 -1.81 -1.11
CA ASP A 34 0.55 -1.66 -0.48
C ASP A 34 0.79 -0.17 -0.11
N PHE A 35 1.99 0.18 0.33
CA PHE A 35 2.34 1.56 0.68
C PHE A 35 2.53 2.48 -0.54
N HIS A 36 2.38 1.94 -1.76
CA HIS A 36 2.66 2.60 -3.03
C HIS A 36 1.46 2.65 -3.98
N GLU A 37 0.30 2.10 -3.57
CA GLU A 37 -0.88 1.89 -4.42
C GLU A 37 -0.57 1.07 -5.68
N SER A 38 0.30 0.06 -5.56
CA SER A 38 0.62 -0.83 -6.67
C SER A 38 -0.59 -1.68 -7.05
N GLU A 39 -0.76 -1.93 -8.36
CA GLU A 39 -1.83 -2.83 -8.85
C GLU A 39 -1.65 -4.26 -8.33
N TYR A 40 -0.41 -4.71 -8.21
CA TYR A 40 -0.04 -6.02 -7.66
C TYR A 40 0.80 -5.83 -6.41
N VAL A 41 0.39 -6.44 -5.31
CA VAL A 41 1.05 -6.28 -4.01
C VAL A 41 1.97 -7.45 -3.69
N GLY A 42 3.10 -7.16 -3.06
CA GLY A 42 4.03 -8.16 -2.54
C GLY A 42 3.42 -8.96 -1.37
N GLU A 43 4.03 -10.10 -1.02
CA GLU A 43 3.52 -11.03 0.00
C GLU A 43 3.28 -10.38 1.37
N PHE A 44 4.15 -9.45 1.78
CA PHE A 44 4.00 -8.69 3.03
C PHE A 44 2.67 -7.93 3.11
N PHE A 45 2.17 -7.44 1.99
CA PHE A 45 0.98 -6.59 1.90
C PHE A 45 -0.33 -7.36 1.70
N LYS A 46 -0.30 -8.69 1.66
CA LYS A 46 -1.50 -9.52 1.43
C LYS A 46 -2.38 -9.68 2.67
N CYS A 47 -2.58 -8.60 3.44
CA CYS A 47 -3.37 -8.57 4.67
C CYS A 47 -4.81 -9.03 4.45
N ARG A 48 -5.47 -8.54 3.38
CA ARG A 48 -6.84 -8.96 3.05
C ARG A 48 -6.90 -10.46 2.72
N HIS A 49 -5.94 -10.98 1.94
CA HIS A 49 -5.87 -12.43 1.65
C HIS A 49 -5.63 -13.24 2.93
N PHE A 50 -4.69 -12.82 3.78
CA PHE A 50 -4.46 -13.49 5.06
C PHE A 50 -5.74 -13.56 5.90
N LEU A 51 -6.46 -12.46 6.02
CA LEU A 51 -7.66 -12.36 6.85
C LEU A 51 -8.82 -13.19 6.29
N THR A 52 -9.06 -13.13 4.98
CA THR A 52 -10.29 -13.66 4.36
C THR A 52 -10.12 -15.01 3.68
N GLY A 53 -8.89 -15.40 3.33
CA GLY A 53 -8.62 -16.55 2.46
C GLY A 53 -8.88 -16.27 0.97
N PHE A 54 -9.51 -15.15 0.62
CA PHE A 54 -9.73 -14.76 -0.77
C PHE A 54 -8.45 -14.23 -1.41
N ASN A 55 -7.99 -14.82 -2.51
CA ASN A 55 -6.72 -14.51 -3.16
C ASN A 55 -6.83 -13.77 -4.50
N GLY A 56 -8.03 -13.29 -4.89
CA GLY A 56 -8.19 -12.39 -6.03
C GLY A 56 -7.38 -11.10 -5.85
N THR A 57 -7.00 -10.43 -6.94
CA THR A 57 -6.12 -9.25 -6.87
C THR A 57 -6.86 -7.94 -6.54
N ALA A 58 -8.18 -7.93 -6.56
CA ALA A 58 -8.99 -6.76 -6.21
C ALA A 58 -10.05 -7.10 -5.17
N GLY A 59 -10.22 -6.23 -4.19
CA GLY A 59 -11.27 -6.33 -3.18
C GLY A 59 -10.89 -5.65 -1.87
N THR A 60 -11.93 -5.32 -1.10
CA THR A 60 -11.82 -4.71 0.23
C THR A 60 -12.63 -5.51 1.22
N ALA A 61 -12.04 -5.85 2.34
CA ALA A 61 -12.77 -6.45 3.45
C ALA A 61 -13.12 -5.40 4.51
N VAL A 62 -14.29 -5.52 5.10
CA VAL A 62 -14.70 -4.78 6.30
C VAL A 62 -15.17 -5.75 7.35
N ILE A 63 -14.63 -5.60 8.55
CA ILE A 63 -15.01 -6.38 9.72
C ILE A 63 -15.62 -5.42 10.74
N THR A 64 -16.86 -5.71 11.16
CA THR A 64 -17.50 -5.08 12.33
C THR A 64 -17.50 -6.04 13.51
N MET A 65 -18.06 -5.64 14.64
CA MET A 65 -18.11 -6.50 15.81
C MET A 65 -18.94 -7.78 15.60
N ASP A 66 -19.91 -7.74 14.67
CA ASP A 66 -20.86 -8.84 14.43
C ASP A 66 -20.99 -9.25 12.95
N LYS A 67 -20.45 -8.46 12.01
CA LYS A 67 -20.47 -8.75 10.57
C LYS A 67 -19.06 -8.80 9.99
N ALA A 68 -18.93 -9.52 8.87
CA ALA A 68 -17.72 -9.53 8.06
C ALA A 68 -18.12 -9.52 6.58
N GLY A 69 -17.56 -8.62 5.80
CA GLY A 69 -17.88 -8.48 4.38
C GLY A 69 -16.64 -8.39 3.50
N LEU A 70 -16.75 -8.91 2.27
CA LEU A 70 -15.77 -8.72 1.20
C LEU A 70 -16.46 -8.12 -0.01
N TRP A 71 -16.02 -6.95 -0.44
CA TRP A 71 -16.41 -6.31 -1.70
C TRP A 71 -15.39 -6.63 -2.77
N THR A 72 -15.85 -7.16 -3.92
CA THR A 72 -14.99 -7.39 -5.09
C THR A 72 -15.81 -7.21 -6.37
N ASP A 73 -15.14 -7.10 -7.51
CA ASP A 73 -15.78 -6.88 -8.82
C ASP A 73 -16.11 -8.19 -9.56
N GLY A 74 -16.82 -8.08 -10.68
CA GLY A 74 -17.36 -9.20 -11.44
C GLY A 74 -16.33 -10.22 -11.94
N ARG A 75 -15.07 -9.87 -12.03
CA ARG A 75 -13.98 -10.79 -12.40
C ARG A 75 -13.80 -11.92 -11.38
N TYR A 76 -14.20 -11.66 -10.14
CA TYR A 76 -13.90 -12.51 -8.99
C TYR A 76 -15.12 -13.10 -8.27
N PHE A 77 -16.36 -12.84 -8.69
CA PHE A 77 -17.56 -13.30 -7.96
C PHE A 77 -17.56 -14.81 -7.70
N VAL A 78 -17.33 -15.61 -8.75
CA VAL A 78 -17.34 -17.08 -8.61
C VAL A 78 -16.20 -17.56 -7.70
N GLN A 79 -15.00 -17.02 -7.87
CA GLN A 79 -13.85 -17.36 -7.07
C GLN A 79 -14.05 -16.97 -5.60
N ALA A 80 -14.57 -15.77 -5.34
CA ALA A 80 -14.81 -15.28 -3.98
C ALA A 80 -15.91 -16.12 -3.30
N GLU A 81 -17.01 -16.44 -3.99
CA GLU A 81 -18.06 -17.29 -3.47
C GLU A 81 -17.54 -18.68 -3.06
N GLU A 82 -16.66 -19.27 -3.88
CA GLU A 82 -16.04 -20.56 -3.56
C GLU A 82 -15.05 -20.46 -2.38
N GLN A 83 -14.22 -19.41 -2.34
CA GLN A 83 -13.17 -19.27 -1.34
C GLN A 83 -13.68 -18.78 0.02
N LEU A 84 -14.78 -18.03 0.06
CA LEU A 84 -15.43 -17.58 1.29
C LEU A 84 -16.44 -18.60 1.83
N SER A 85 -16.80 -19.62 1.05
CA SER A 85 -17.81 -20.62 1.41
C SER A 85 -17.50 -21.26 2.76
N GLY A 86 -18.45 -21.20 3.70
CA GLY A 86 -18.36 -21.75 5.06
C GLY A 86 -17.63 -20.85 6.07
N SER A 87 -17.09 -19.70 5.67
CA SER A 87 -16.68 -18.64 6.60
C SER A 87 -17.87 -17.74 6.95
N GLU A 88 -17.70 -16.90 7.97
CA GLU A 88 -18.71 -15.86 8.31
C GLU A 88 -18.70 -14.66 7.34
N ILE A 89 -17.74 -14.60 6.40
CA ILE A 89 -17.60 -13.47 5.48
C ILE A 89 -18.66 -13.51 4.39
N LYS A 90 -19.47 -12.48 4.31
CA LYS A 90 -20.44 -12.28 3.23
C LYS A 90 -19.77 -11.67 2.02
N LEU A 91 -20.00 -12.25 0.83
CA LEU A 91 -19.61 -11.63 -0.42
C LEU A 91 -20.59 -10.51 -0.79
N TYR A 92 -20.07 -9.31 -1.00
CA TYR A 92 -20.78 -8.17 -1.58
C TYR A 92 -20.29 -7.95 -3.02
N ARG A 93 -21.19 -8.15 -3.98
CA ARG A 93 -20.89 -8.08 -5.42
C ARG A 93 -20.97 -6.62 -5.88
N MET A 94 -19.81 -6.00 -6.12
CA MET A 94 -19.76 -4.60 -6.55
C MET A 94 -20.47 -4.41 -7.88
N GLY A 95 -21.35 -3.41 -7.95
CA GLY A 95 -22.12 -3.07 -9.15
C GLY A 95 -23.43 -3.83 -9.29
N GLU A 96 -23.73 -4.82 -8.44
CA GLU A 96 -25.01 -5.52 -8.41
C GLU A 96 -25.97 -4.79 -7.47
N PRO A 97 -27.19 -4.43 -7.91
CA PRO A 97 -28.10 -3.56 -7.16
C PRO A 97 -28.65 -4.18 -5.86
N GLU A 98 -28.56 -5.49 -5.70
CA GLU A 98 -28.99 -6.19 -4.48
C GLU A 98 -27.99 -6.10 -3.34
N PHE A 99 -26.78 -5.60 -3.58
CA PHE A 99 -25.71 -5.49 -2.58
C PHE A 99 -25.40 -4.02 -2.29
N PRO A 100 -25.29 -3.63 -1.00
CA PRO A 100 -24.87 -2.29 -0.66
C PRO A 100 -23.42 -2.05 -1.11
N THR A 101 -23.14 -0.83 -1.49
CA THR A 101 -21.77 -0.36 -1.67
C THR A 101 -21.01 -0.41 -0.34
N LEU A 102 -19.71 -0.26 -0.39
CA LEU A 102 -18.88 -0.15 0.81
C LEU A 102 -19.33 1.03 1.69
N ASP A 103 -19.60 2.16 1.05
CA ASP A 103 -20.03 3.40 1.70
C ASP A 103 -21.39 3.21 2.40
N GLU A 104 -22.39 2.71 1.70
CA GLU A 104 -23.71 2.42 2.28
C GLU A 104 -23.63 1.45 3.46
N PHE A 105 -22.77 0.44 3.36
CA PHE A 105 -22.56 -0.51 4.46
C PHE A 105 -21.93 0.16 5.68
N LEU A 106 -20.90 1.00 5.48
CA LEU A 106 -20.26 1.71 6.59
C LEU A 106 -21.18 2.73 7.23
N GLU A 107 -22.00 3.43 6.43
CA GLU A 107 -23.03 4.34 6.96
C GLU A 107 -24.10 3.60 7.76
N GLU A 108 -24.51 2.40 7.33
CA GLU A 108 -25.52 1.61 8.06
C GLU A 108 -24.95 1.04 9.37
N GLU A 109 -23.75 0.43 9.31
CA GLU A 109 -23.21 -0.38 10.41
C GLU A 109 -22.50 0.42 11.51
N LEU A 110 -21.89 1.54 11.17
CA LEU A 110 -21.20 2.33 12.19
C LEU A 110 -22.18 3.09 13.08
N PRO A 111 -22.02 3.01 14.42
CA PRO A 111 -22.84 3.76 15.33
C PRO A 111 -22.50 5.27 15.32
N VAL A 112 -23.40 6.08 15.83
CA VAL A 112 -23.10 7.49 16.14
C VAL A 112 -21.98 7.52 17.18
N ASP A 113 -21.04 8.45 17.01
CA ASP A 113 -19.80 8.56 17.80
C ASP A 113 -18.89 7.31 17.73
N GLY A 114 -19.04 6.49 16.67
CA GLY A 114 -18.25 5.29 16.45
C GLY A 114 -16.83 5.55 15.98
N CYS A 115 -16.10 4.47 15.71
CA CYS A 115 -14.72 4.52 15.22
C CYS A 115 -14.52 3.56 14.04
N LEU A 116 -14.05 4.10 12.90
CA LEU A 116 -13.56 3.33 11.77
C LEU A 116 -12.03 3.21 11.84
N GLY A 117 -11.50 1.99 11.85
CA GLY A 117 -10.07 1.72 11.82
C GLY A 117 -9.57 1.23 10.47
N PHE A 118 -8.31 1.53 10.14
CA PHE A 118 -7.53 0.93 9.05
C PHE A 118 -6.04 1.23 9.21
N ASP A 119 -5.19 0.51 8.49
CA ASP A 119 -3.78 0.91 8.38
C ASP A 119 -3.66 2.11 7.42
N GLY A 120 -3.35 3.29 7.94
CA GLY A 120 -3.26 4.52 7.16
C GLY A 120 -2.15 4.53 6.10
N ARG A 121 -1.26 3.52 6.09
CA ARG A 121 -0.22 3.40 5.08
C ARG A 121 -0.71 2.73 3.78
N VAL A 122 -1.87 2.05 3.84
CA VAL A 122 -2.48 1.33 2.70
C VAL A 122 -3.83 1.91 2.27
N VAL A 123 -4.20 3.06 2.84
CA VAL A 123 -5.39 3.83 2.44
C VAL A 123 -4.92 5.20 1.98
N ASN A 124 -5.15 5.51 0.71
CA ASN A 124 -4.76 6.81 0.17
C ASN A 124 -5.60 7.95 0.75
N SER A 125 -5.12 9.16 0.54
CA SER A 125 -5.77 10.36 1.11
C SER A 125 -7.17 10.61 0.54
N GLU A 126 -7.42 10.28 -0.72
CA GLU A 126 -8.74 10.44 -1.35
C GLU A 126 -9.78 9.54 -0.68
N LEU A 127 -9.47 8.25 -0.55
CA LEU A 127 -10.33 7.31 0.15
C LEU A 127 -10.48 7.68 1.63
N GLY A 128 -9.38 8.02 2.32
CA GLY A 128 -9.41 8.37 3.74
C GLY A 128 -10.25 9.61 4.04
N TYR A 129 -10.09 10.67 3.28
CA TYR A 129 -10.91 11.88 3.41
C TYR A 129 -12.34 11.65 2.91
N GLY A 130 -12.54 10.83 1.87
CA GLY A 130 -13.86 10.42 1.41
C GLY A 130 -14.66 9.74 2.53
N LEU A 131 -14.07 8.77 3.20
CA LEU A 131 -14.68 8.09 4.36
C LEU A 131 -14.92 9.04 5.54
N GLN A 132 -13.99 9.94 5.83
CA GLN A 132 -14.17 10.93 6.88
C GLN A 132 -15.36 11.86 6.60
N ASN A 133 -15.50 12.34 5.37
CA ASN A 133 -16.61 13.19 4.96
C ASN A 133 -17.95 12.44 4.96
N LEU A 134 -17.96 11.20 4.43
CA LEU A 134 -19.13 10.32 4.41
C LEU A 134 -19.72 10.13 5.82
N LEU A 135 -18.85 9.86 6.78
CA LEU A 135 -19.24 9.50 8.15
C LEU A 135 -19.37 10.68 9.10
N GLN A 136 -19.20 11.91 8.61
CA GLN A 136 -19.19 13.13 9.42
C GLN A 136 -20.50 13.37 10.17
N GLU A 137 -21.66 13.08 9.54
CA GLU A 137 -22.97 13.29 10.16
C GLU A 137 -23.21 12.38 11.38
N LYS A 138 -22.56 11.23 11.41
CA LYS A 138 -22.55 10.30 12.55
C LYS A 138 -21.45 10.59 13.58
N ASN A 139 -20.64 11.63 13.38
CA ASN A 139 -19.49 11.96 14.23
C ASN A 139 -18.52 10.77 14.42
N VAL A 140 -18.35 9.94 13.40
CA VAL A 140 -17.44 8.79 13.44
C VAL A 140 -16.00 9.28 13.39
N THR A 141 -15.17 8.75 14.28
CA THR A 141 -13.72 9.03 14.30
C THR A 141 -12.97 8.04 13.41
N ILE A 142 -11.87 8.49 12.82
CA ILE A 142 -10.98 7.64 12.01
C ILE A 142 -9.72 7.31 12.82
N ASN A 143 -9.43 6.00 13.02
CA ASN A 143 -8.20 5.51 13.61
C ASN A 143 -7.34 4.85 12.53
N CYS A 144 -6.40 5.60 11.96
CA CYS A 144 -5.49 5.14 10.90
C CYS A 144 -4.08 4.81 11.40
N SER A 145 -3.90 4.66 12.71
CA SER A 145 -2.57 4.54 13.33
C SER A 145 -2.07 3.11 13.51
N LYS A 146 -2.90 2.09 13.23
CA LYS A 146 -2.63 0.70 13.58
C LYS A 146 -2.89 -0.27 12.43
N ASP A 147 -1.93 -1.13 12.17
CA ASP A 147 -2.07 -2.32 11.32
C ASP A 147 -2.52 -3.52 12.18
N LEU A 148 -3.81 -3.60 12.47
CA LEU A 148 -4.36 -4.67 13.33
C LEU A 148 -4.23 -6.06 12.70
N VAL A 149 -4.29 -6.15 11.38
CA VAL A 149 -4.09 -7.42 10.68
C VAL A 149 -2.63 -7.87 10.82
N GLY A 150 -1.68 -6.94 10.70
CA GLY A 150 -0.27 -7.24 10.94
C GLY A 150 0.02 -7.68 12.37
N GLU A 151 -0.69 -7.14 13.36
CA GLU A 151 -0.54 -7.54 14.78
C GLU A 151 -0.97 -9.00 15.04
N ILE A 152 -1.99 -9.49 14.33
CA ILE A 152 -2.47 -10.87 14.45
C ILE A 152 -1.79 -11.85 13.47
N TRP A 153 -1.09 -11.36 12.46
CA TRP A 153 -0.41 -12.18 11.46
C TRP A 153 1.01 -12.55 11.90
N THR A 154 1.12 -13.44 12.86
CA THR A 154 2.41 -13.84 13.48
C THR A 154 3.42 -14.45 12.49
N SER A 155 2.93 -15.04 11.39
CA SER A 155 3.75 -15.63 10.32
C SER A 155 3.88 -14.70 9.10
N ARG A 156 3.63 -13.41 9.25
CA ARG A 156 3.74 -12.45 8.14
C ARG A 156 5.16 -12.49 7.56
N PRO A 157 5.31 -12.68 6.23
CA PRO A 157 6.63 -12.61 5.62
C PRO A 157 7.24 -11.22 5.80
N ALA A 158 8.55 -11.12 5.77
CA ALA A 158 9.23 -9.82 5.73
C ALA A 158 8.88 -9.08 4.42
N MET A 159 9.01 -7.76 4.43
CA MET A 159 8.98 -6.99 3.19
C MET A 159 10.08 -7.51 2.24
N SER A 160 9.75 -7.58 0.95
CA SER A 160 10.73 -7.96 -0.07
C SER A 160 11.92 -7.00 -0.07
N CYS A 161 13.11 -7.53 -0.31
CA CYS A 161 14.37 -6.81 -0.40
C CYS A 161 15.26 -7.48 -1.45
N GLU A 162 14.70 -7.62 -2.66
CA GLU A 162 15.40 -8.24 -3.78
C GLU A 162 16.50 -7.31 -4.33
N PRO A 163 17.57 -7.87 -4.91
CA PRO A 163 18.65 -7.06 -5.46
C PRO A 163 18.17 -6.09 -6.53
N ILE A 164 18.63 -4.83 -6.42
CA ILE A 164 18.39 -3.77 -7.40
C ILE A 164 19.51 -3.82 -8.45
N TRP A 165 19.17 -3.56 -9.73
CA TRP A 165 20.14 -3.46 -10.82
C TRP A 165 19.92 -2.23 -11.70
N SER A 166 20.97 -1.76 -12.37
CA SER A 166 20.92 -0.67 -13.34
C SER A 166 20.43 -1.15 -14.70
N LEU A 167 19.51 -0.40 -15.30
CA LEU A 167 19.11 -0.54 -16.70
C LEU A 167 20.00 0.35 -17.58
N ASP A 168 20.69 -0.25 -18.55
CA ASP A 168 21.55 0.47 -19.48
C ASP A 168 20.75 1.54 -20.27
N VAL A 169 21.35 2.74 -20.41
CA VAL A 169 20.77 3.91 -21.11
C VAL A 169 20.34 3.56 -22.55
N LYS A 170 21.01 2.62 -23.20
CA LYS A 170 20.63 2.18 -24.56
C LYS A 170 19.21 1.60 -24.61
N TYR A 171 18.70 1.06 -23.50
CA TYR A 171 17.32 0.55 -23.37
C TYR A 171 16.39 1.61 -22.75
N ALA A 172 16.91 2.45 -21.87
CA ALA A 172 16.16 3.47 -21.16
C ALA A 172 15.94 4.75 -21.99
N GLY A 173 16.77 4.98 -23.03
CA GLY A 173 16.72 6.14 -23.93
C GLY A 173 17.31 7.43 -23.39
N LYS A 174 17.20 7.71 -22.07
CA LYS A 174 17.77 8.85 -21.36
C LYS A 174 18.49 8.41 -20.11
N SER A 175 19.57 9.10 -19.75
CA SER A 175 20.26 8.92 -18.47
C SER A 175 19.44 9.47 -17.31
N THR A 176 19.74 9.01 -16.10
CA THR A 176 19.14 9.55 -14.87
C THR A 176 19.40 11.05 -14.71
N VAL A 177 20.60 11.51 -15.09
CA VAL A 177 20.97 12.94 -15.05
C VAL A 177 20.05 13.77 -15.94
N GLU A 178 19.82 13.34 -17.18
CA GLU A 178 18.90 14.02 -18.12
C GLU A 178 17.46 14.02 -17.62
N LYS A 179 16.98 12.89 -17.09
CA LYS A 179 15.61 12.78 -16.54
C LYS A 179 15.41 13.68 -15.32
N LEU A 180 16.37 13.74 -14.40
CA LEU A 180 16.35 14.68 -13.27
C LEU A 180 16.37 16.14 -13.71
N SER A 181 17.11 16.47 -14.77
CA SER A 181 17.10 17.82 -15.36
C SER A 181 15.72 18.17 -15.92
N ASP A 182 15.12 17.27 -16.72
CA ASP A 182 13.78 17.47 -17.28
C ASP A 182 12.73 17.65 -16.18
N LEU A 183 12.80 16.82 -15.12
CA LEU A 183 11.90 16.91 -13.97
C LEU A 183 12.04 18.25 -13.24
N ARG A 184 13.27 18.69 -12.97
CA ARG A 184 13.53 19.99 -12.33
C ARG A 184 13.04 21.17 -13.15
N ASP A 185 13.14 21.11 -14.47
CA ASP A 185 12.58 22.13 -15.36
C ASP A 185 11.06 22.13 -15.33
N ALA A 186 10.41 20.96 -15.26
CA ALA A 186 8.97 20.86 -15.05
C ALA A 186 8.55 21.41 -13.68
N MET A 187 9.30 21.10 -12.62
CA MET A 187 9.06 21.64 -11.27
C MET A 187 9.15 23.17 -11.27
N LYS A 188 10.18 23.78 -11.90
CA LYS A 188 10.29 25.24 -12.03
C LYS A 188 9.09 25.84 -12.73
N LYS A 189 8.67 25.24 -13.86
CA LYS A 189 7.51 25.71 -14.64
C LYS A 189 6.23 25.69 -13.82
N ASN A 190 6.05 24.68 -12.95
CA ASN A 190 4.90 24.52 -12.09
C ASN A 190 5.08 25.20 -10.70
N LYS A 191 6.20 25.86 -10.45
CA LYS A 191 6.56 26.49 -9.17
C LYS A 191 6.60 25.50 -8.00
N ALA A 192 6.81 24.22 -8.27
CA ALA A 192 6.99 23.19 -7.27
C ALA A 192 8.41 23.25 -6.71
N GLN A 193 8.53 23.26 -5.39
CA GLN A 193 9.80 23.26 -4.68
C GLN A 193 10.30 21.84 -4.42
N ILE A 194 9.36 20.93 -4.21
CA ILE A 194 9.60 19.53 -3.91
C ILE A 194 8.70 18.68 -4.81
N HIS A 195 9.23 17.55 -5.24
CA HIS A 195 8.46 16.50 -5.91
C HIS A 195 8.63 15.19 -5.13
N LEU A 196 7.53 14.68 -4.61
CA LEU A 196 7.47 13.39 -3.91
C LEU A 196 7.01 12.33 -4.89
N MET A 197 7.70 11.20 -4.91
CA MET A 197 7.35 10.07 -5.76
C MET A 197 7.11 8.83 -4.89
N THR A 198 5.96 8.22 -5.08
CA THR A 198 5.55 6.99 -4.40
C THR A 198 5.30 5.83 -5.36
N ALA A 199 5.03 6.13 -6.65
CA ALA A 199 4.81 5.13 -7.68
C ALA A 199 6.12 4.43 -8.04
N LEU A 200 6.16 3.11 -7.85
CA LEU A 200 7.39 2.31 -7.99
C LEU A 200 7.95 2.28 -9.41
N ASP A 201 7.09 2.26 -10.41
CA ASP A 201 7.45 2.27 -11.84
C ASP A 201 8.03 3.61 -12.28
N GLU A 202 7.48 4.72 -11.79
CA GLU A 202 8.02 6.06 -12.03
C GLU A 202 9.41 6.24 -11.41
N ILE A 203 9.61 5.75 -10.18
CA ILE A 203 10.91 5.77 -9.49
C ILE A 203 11.92 4.91 -10.26
N ALA A 204 11.53 3.69 -10.62
CA ALA A 204 12.36 2.78 -11.41
C ALA A 204 12.72 3.39 -12.77
N TRP A 205 11.78 4.10 -13.43
CA TRP A 205 12.02 4.83 -14.66
C TRP A 205 12.97 6.02 -14.46
N LEU A 206 12.74 6.84 -13.44
CA LEU A 206 13.53 8.06 -13.20
C LEU A 206 15.00 7.72 -12.98
N PHE A 207 15.30 6.74 -12.13
CA PHE A 207 16.66 6.37 -11.75
C PHE A 207 17.30 5.32 -12.67
N ASN A 208 16.60 4.83 -13.71
CA ASN A 208 17.05 3.72 -14.54
C ASN A 208 17.43 2.48 -13.72
N LEU A 209 16.71 2.22 -12.65
CA LEU A 209 16.90 1.07 -11.78
C LEU A 209 15.74 0.09 -11.91
N ARG A 210 16.00 -1.17 -11.64
CA ARG A 210 14.99 -2.23 -11.63
C ARG A 210 15.21 -3.13 -10.42
N GLY A 211 14.16 -3.83 -10.01
CA GLY A 211 14.18 -4.84 -8.95
C GLY A 211 13.17 -5.94 -9.21
N ASN A 212 12.94 -6.81 -8.23
CA ASN A 212 11.98 -7.92 -8.33
C ASN A 212 11.13 -8.04 -7.06
N ASP A 213 10.86 -6.94 -6.36
CA ASP A 213 10.05 -6.97 -5.13
C ASP A 213 8.59 -7.33 -5.39
N ILE A 214 8.11 -7.10 -6.61
CA ILE A 214 6.76 -7.49 -7.05
C ILE A 214 6.89 -8.51 -8.18
N VAL A 215 6.20 -9.63 -8.04
CA VAL A 215 6.23 -10.73 -9.03
C VAL A 215 5.75 -10.21 -10.39
N ASN A 216 6.51 -10.51 -11.44
CA ASN A 216 6.26 -10.09 -12.83
C ASN A 216 6.28 -8.58 -13.09
N ASN A 217 6.72 -7.78 -12.12
CA ASN A 217 6.89 -6.35 -12.26
C ASN A 217 8.33 -5.94 -11.87
N PRO A 218 9.15 -5.41 -12.79
CA PRO A 218 10.57 -5.16 -12.51
C PRO A 218 10.79 -3.88 -11.70
N VAL A 219 10.13 -3.75 -10.56
CA VAL A 219 10.21 -2.64 -9.63
C VAL A 219 10.78 -3.07 -8.29
N PHE A 220 11.13 -2.11 -7.45
CA PHE A 220 11.64 -2.31 -6.10
C PHE A 220 10.95 -1.34 -5.14
N LEU A 221 10.73 -1.75 -3.91
CA LEU A 221 10.07 -0.93 -2.89
C LEU A 221 10.94 0.29 -2.59
N SER A 222 10.42 1.47 -2.92
CA SER A 222 11.18 2.72 -2.84
C SER A 222 10.29 3.94 -2.80
N TYR A 223 10.84 5.03 -2.29
CA TYR A 223 10.29 6.38 -2.43
C TYR A 223 11.36 7.30 -2.99
N ALA A 224 10.95 8.43 -3.55
CA ALA A 224 11.89 9.47 -3.91
C ALA A 224 11.40 10.85 -3.51
N LEU A 225 12.35 11.72 -3.17
CA LEU A 225 12.12 13.13 -2.88
C LEU A 225 13.14 13.93 -3.71
N ILE A 226 12.62 14.79 -4.58
CA ILE A 226 13.42 15.58 -5.49
C ILE A 226 13.20 17.06 -5.19
N THR A 227 14.29 17.81 -5.05
CA THR A 227 14.28 19.27 -5.00
C THR A 227 15.01 19.84 -6.22
N GLN A 228 15.11 21.16 -6.32
CA GLN A 228 15.88 21.79 -7.39
C GLN A 228 17.39 21.41 -7.34
N ASP A 229 17.92 21.15 -6.15
CA ASP A 229 19.36 20.93 -5.93
C ASP A 229 19.67 19.50 -5.53
N GLU A 230 18.76 18.79 -4.88
CA GLU A 230 18.99 17.48 -4.28
C GLU A 230 18.04 16.42 -4.85
N ALA A 231 18.44 15.17 -4.77
CA ALA A 231 17.63 14.00 -5.08
C ALA A 231 17.91 12.89 -4.07
N TYR A 232 16.85 12.36 -3.48
CA TYR A 232 16.92 11.29 -2.49
C TYR A 232 16.16 10.08 -3.00
N LEU A 233 16.78 8.91 -2.90
CA LEU A 233 16.16 7.60 -3.12
C LEU A 233 16.09 6.88 -1.78
N TYR A 234 14.89 6.54 -1.35
CA TYR A 234 14.64 5.78 -0.12
C TYR A 234 14.39 4.31 -0.47
N VAL A 235 15.25 3.43 -0.02
CA VAL A 235 15.19 1.98 -0.28
C VAL A 235 15.72 1.21 0.92
N GLN A 236 15.35 -0.05 1.06
CA GLN A 236 16.08 -0.96 1.95
C GLN A 236 17.52 -1.07 1.42
N LYS A 237 18.51 -0.51 2.11
CA LYS A 237 19.90 -0.41 1.61
C LYS A 237 20.50 -1.76 1.30
N GLU A 238 20.04 -2.82 1.99
CA GLU A 238 20.45 -4.19 1.74
C GLU A 238 20.09 -4.68 0.33
N ALA A 239 19.13 -4.05 -0.36
CA ALA A 239 18.80 -4.35 -1.76
C ALA A 239 19.89 -3.88 -2.72
N ILE A 240 20.70 -2.87 -2.33
CA ILE A 240 21.89 -2.47 -3.06
C ILE A 240 23.05 -3.36 -2.59
N LYS A 241 23.30 -4.46 -3.27
CA LYS A 241 24.38 -5.41 -2.94
C LYS A 241 25.75 -4.83 -3.30
N GLU A 242 26.24 -3.86 -2.54
CA GLU A 242 27.44 -3.05 -2.83
C GLU A 242 28.73 -3.85 -3.02
N ASP A 243 28.82 -5.04 -2.43
CA ASP A 243 29.93 -5.98 -2.58
C ASP A 243 29.92 -6.72 -3.93
N THR A 244 28.79 -6.69 -4.66
CA THR A 244 28.61 -7.32 -5.96
C THR A 244 28.95 -6.37 -7.12
N LYS A 245 29.17 -6.94 -8.32
CA LYS A 245 29.34 -6.12 -9.54
C LYS A 245 28.08 -5.27 -9.81
N MET A 246 26.92 -5.87 -9.66
CA MET A 246 25.61 -5.22 -9.90
C MET A 246 25.38 -4.05 -8.93
N GLY A 247 25.64 -4.24 -7.64
CA GLY A 247 25.51 -3.17 -6.66
C GLY A 247 26.49 -2.02 -6.89
N LYS A 248 27.72 -2.32 -7.32
CA LYS A 248 28.70 -1.27 -7.70
C LYS A 248 28.25 -0.46 -8.92
N GLU A 249 27.58 -1.11 -9.90
CA GLU A 249 26.98 -0.40 -11.05
C GLU A 249 25.84 0.51 -10.60
N VAL A 250 24.98 0.07 -9.68
CA VAL A 250 23.92 0.89 -9.08
C VAL A 250 24.50 2.09 -8.33
N CYS A 251 25.47 1.87 -7.45
CA CYS A 251 26.14 2.95 -6.71
C CYS A 251 26.80 3.97 -7.65
N ALA A 252 27.46 3.52 -8.70
CA ALA A 252 28.10 4.39 -9.68
C ALA A 252 27.06 5.25 -10.43
N ALA A 253 25.94 4.66 -10.86
CA ALA A 253 24.86 5.38 -11.55
C ALA A 253 24.21 6.44 -10.65
N LEU A 254 23.95 6.10 -9.38
CA LEU A 254 23.39 7.05 -8.41
C LEU A 254 24.38 8.18 -8.06
N ALA A 255 25.66 7.86 -7.92
CA ALA A 255 26.72 8.85 -7.67
C ALA A 255 26.90 9.82 -8.84
N GLU A 256 26.88 9.33 -10.09
CA GLU A 256 26.92 10.17 -11.30
C GLU A 256 25.77 11.18 -11.33
N ALA A 257 24.55 10.72 -10.95
CA ALA A 257 23.36 11.56 -10.89
C ALA A 257 23.25 12.39 -9.60
N LYS A 258 24.21 12.29 -8.68
CA LYS A 258 24.21 12.93 -7.35
C LYS A 258 22.98 12.60 -6.52
N VAL A 259 22.50 11.37 -6.61
CA VAL A 259 21.38 10.86 -5.82
C VAL A 259 21.89 10.32 -4.49
N GLN A 260 21.30 10.77 -3.40
CA GLN A 260 21.59 10.30 -2.05
C GLN A 260 20.66 9.15 -1.69
N VAL A 261 21.23 8.05 -1.19
CA VAL A 261 20.45 6.88 -0.74
C VAL A 261 20.16 7.00 0.74
N LYS A 262 18.89 6.87 1.11
CA LYS A 262 18.40 6.82 2.50
C LYS A 262 17.68 5.52 2.79
N GLU A 263 17.47 5.21 4.08
CA GLU A 263 16.67 4.06 4.46
C GLU A 263 15.19 4.26 4.08
N TYR A 264 14.55 3.20 3.62
CA TYR A 264 13.14 3.20 3.22
C TYR A 264 12.22 3.80 4.28
N ALA A 265 12.46 3.44 5.55
CA ALA A 265 11.66 3.89 6.69
C ALA A 265 11.82 5.40 7.02
N GLU A 266 12.86 6.07 6.53
CA GLU A 266 13.09 7.49 6.79
C GLU A 266 12.16 8.40 5.98
N PHE A 267 11.58 7.91 4.87
CA PHE A 267 10.78 8.73 3.95
C PHE A 267 9.65 9.51 4.65
N LEU A 268 8.80 8.81 5.41
CA LEU A 268 7.67 9.46 6.08
C LEU A 268 8.11 10.48 7.13
N GLN A 269 9.25 10.26 7.79
CA GLN A 269 9.80 11.21 8.75
C GLN A 269 10.32 12.46 8.05
N ASP A 270 11.03 12.29 6.94
CA ASP A 270 11.53 13.40 6.14
C ASP A 270 10.38 14.22 5.55
N VAL A 271 9.34 13.56 5.02
CA VAL A 271 8.14 14.25 4.52
C VAL A 271 7.44 15.02 5.65
N ALA A 272 7.28 14.43 6.82
CA ALA A 272 6.66 15.09 7.97
C ALA A 272 7.50 16.30 8.48
N ALA A 273 8.79 16.33 8.21
CA ALA A 273 9.67 17.44 8.55
C ALA A 273 9.60 18.61 7.55
N LEU A 274 9.02 18.41 6.36
CA LEU A 274 8.83 19.48 5.37
C LEU A 274 7.86 20.54 5.90
N LYS A 275 8.31 21.78 5.92
CA LYS A 275 7.50 22.91 6.40
C LYS A 275 7.37 23.95 5.29
N ASN A 276 6.11 24.37 5.03
CA ASN A 276 5.81 25.44 4.07
C ASN A 276 6.36 25.22 2.64
N ALA A 277 6.58 23.99 2.25
CA ALA A 277 7.00 23.66 0.90
C ALA A 277 5.78 23.54 -0.04
N VAL A 278 5.95 23.97 -1.29
CA VAL A 278 4.99 23.72 -2.38
C VAL A 278 5.41 22.43 -3.08
N CYS A 279 4.58 21.41 -2.99
CA CYS A 279 4.77 20.12 -3.64
C CYS A 279 4.13 20.09 -5.02
#